data_4446bc2a5e39da5a0c53ecf54e7fa30d
#
_entry.id   4446bc2a5e39da5a0c53ecf54e7fa30d
#
_cell.length_a   1.000
_cell.length_b   1.000
_cell.length_c   1.000
_cell.angle_alpha   90.00
_cell.angle_beta   90.00
_cell.angle_gamma   90.00
#
_symmetry.space_group_name_H-M   'P 1'
#
loop_
_entity.id
_entity.type
_entity.pdbx_description
1 polymer ?
#
loop_
_entity_poly.entity_id
_entity_poly.type
_entity_poly.pdbx_seq_one_letter_code
_entity_poly.pdbx_strand_id
1 'polypeptide(L)'
;MHKPDYLKRLVFSVACLCVAVPVFSQSDSIAAKAKELLAKGVGYYTGRNGYERDFQKAYDYLTEAAALNNTDAECALAHMYENGNGVEQDYSKAFEWYMKAARKNSVRAQSSVAFFYDEGMGVEQSFVEAAKWYQKAAENNDGASQYNLADMYANGIGVEIDYDKALELFRKALSNGVKEASNGIANVNTKKANSSVPVDENGEPIYITSSEPPQFPGGNEAFLRYLNSSIVYPVSARERKIEGRVVVTFVIRKDGTISNLWVARSVDPDLDSEALRVISASPGWMPGTINGQPVNVRYSIPVNFRLK
;
A
#
# COMPACT_ATOMS: atom_id res chain seq x y z
N MET A 1 -10.85 -96.21 -19.56
CA MET A 1 -12.31 -96.46 -19.45
C MET A 1 -12.95 -95.26 -18.80
N HIS A 2 -14.04 -94.77 -19.34
CA HIS A 2 -14.99 -93.78 -18.94
C HIS A 2 -14.61 -92.29 -19.13
N LYS A 3 -15.26 -91.68 -20.09
CA LYS A 3 -15.50 -90.27 -20.31
C LYS A 3 -16.53 -89.76 -19.34
N PRO A 4 -16.50 -88.54 -18.96
CA PRO A 4 -17.68 -87.81 -18.48
C PRO A 4 -18.10 -86.75 -19.47
N ASP A 5 -19.41 -86.50 -19.46
CA ASP A 5 -20.22 -85.64 -20.28
C ASP A 5 -19.95 -84.15 -20.09
N TYR A 6 -19.98 -83.44 -21.23
CA TYR A 6 -19.97 -81.96 -21.24
C TYR A 6 -21.38 -81.46 -21.07
N LEU A 7 -21.68 -80.91 -19.86
CA LEU A 7 -22.86 -80.11 -19.65
C LEU A 7 -22.60 -78.74 -20.25
N LYS A 8 -23.35 -78.39 -21.26
CA LYS A 8 -23.41 -77.06 -21.84
C LYS A 8 -24.04 -76.11 -20.81
N ARG A 9 -23.25 -75.18 -20.21
CA ARG A 9 -23.74 -74.04 -19.51
C ARG A 9 -24.02 -72.94 -20.53
N LEU A 10 -25.30 -72.71 -20.78
CA LEU A 10 -25.82 -71.43 -21.36
C LEU A 10 -25.55 -70.34 -20.38
N VAL A 11 -24.57 -69.46 -20.61
CA VAL A 11 -24.41 -68.23 -19.92
C VAL A 11 -25.26 -67.20 -20.65
N PHE A 12 -26.43 -66.86 -20.10
CA PHE A 12 -27.19 -65.65 -20.47
C PHE A 12 -26.39 -64.48 -20.00
N SER A 13 -25.66 -63.82 -20.92
CA SER A 13 -25.11 -62.50 -20.74
C SER A 13 -26.29 -61.51 -20.72
N VAL A 14 -26.79 -61.18 -19.52
CA VAL A 14 -27.62 -59.99 -19.32
C VAL A 14 -26.64 -58.81 -19.45
N ALA A 15 -26.54 -58.25 -20.62
CA ALA A 15 -25.95 -56.92 -20.81
C ALA A 15 -26.82 -55.89 -20.04
N CYS A 16 -26.42 -55.62 -18.79
CA CYS A 16 -26.92 -54.51 -18.07
C CYS A 16 -26.42 -53.26 -18.81
N LEU A 17 -27.24 -52.73 -19.73
CA LEU A 17 -27.05 -51.36 -20.23
C LEU A 17 -27.27 -50.45 -19.03
N CYS A 18 -26.23 -50.21 -18.23
CA CYS A 18 -26.14 -49.02 -17.42
C CYS A 18 -26.07 -47.83 -18.38
N VAL A 19 -27.25 -47.31 -18.74
CA VAL A 19 -27.35 -45.97 -19.27
C VAL A 19 -26.80 -45.10 -18.15
N ALA A 20 -25.55 -44.73 -18.24
CA ALA A 20 -24.95 -43.68 -17.45
C ALA A 20 -25.68 -42.40 -17.87
N VAL A 21 -26.84 -42.16 -17.27
CA VAL A 21 -27.44 -40.82 -17.28
C VAL A 21 -26.38 -39.95 -16.64
N PRO A 22 -25.85 -38.96 -17.36
CA PRO A 22 -24.75 -38.18 -16.79
C PRO A 22 -25.25 -37.51 -15.51
N VAL A 23 -24.62 -37.87 -14.39
CA VAL A 23 -24.83 -37.24 -13.06
C VAL A 23 -24.55 -35.71 -13.14
N PHE A 24 -23.93 -35.26 -14.23
CA PHE A 24 -23.75 -33.88 -14.63
C PHE A 24 -25.04 -33.05 -14.75
N SER A 25 -26.17 -33.66 -15.01
CA SER A 25 -27.41 -32.91 -15.36
C SER A 25 -28.09 -32.21 -14.19
N GLN A 26 -27.90 -32.67 -12.97
CA GLN A 26 -28.63 -32.09 -11.82
C GLN A 26 -27.86 -30.90 -11.18
N SER A 27 -26.57 -31.00 -11.04
CA SER A 27 -25.70 -29.90 -10.58
C SER A 27 -25.69 -28.74 -11.59
N ASP A 28 -25.61 -29.05 -12.89
CA ASP A 28 -25.62 -28.05 -13.94
C ASP A 28 -26.98 -27.33 -14.02
N SER A 29 -28.09 -28.05 -13.81
CA SER A 29 -29.44 -27.49 -13.74
C SER A 29 -29.60 -26.54 -12.54
N ILE A 30 -29.06 -26.88 -11.36
CA ILE A 30 -29.10 -26.04 -10.17
C ILE A 30 -28.26 -24.76 -10.38
N ALA A 31 -27.05 -24.91 -10.93
CA ALA A 31 -26.18 -23.77 -11.22
C ALA A 31 -26.80 -22.81 -12.25
N ALA A 32 -27.41 -23.36 -13.31
CA ALA A 32 -28.14 -22.56 -14.31
C ALA A 32 -29.31 -21.81 -13.69
N LYS A 33 -30.09 -22.46 -12.82
CA LYS A 33 -31.21 -21.82 -12.10
C LYS A 33 -30.72 -20.72 -11.17
N ALA A 34 -29.64 -20.95 -10.42
CA ALA A 34 -29.05 -19.94 -9.54
C ALA A 34 -28.58 -18.72 -10.33
N LYS A 35 -27.99 -18.92 -11.52
CA LYS A 35 -27.55 -17.83 -12.40
C LYS A 35 -28.73 -17.05 -12.99
N GLU A 36 -29.82 -17.72 -13.37
CA GLU A 36 -31.05 -17.06 -13.84
C GLU A 36 -31.67 -16.16 -12.73
N LEU A 37 -31.75 -16.70 -11.51
CA LEU A 37 -32.30 -15.96 -10.35
C LEU A 37 -31.38 -14.75 -10.01
N LEU A 38 -30.08 -14.93 -10.02
CA LEU A 38 -29.12 -13.82 -9.87
C LEU A 38 -29.37 -12.72 -10.92
N ALA A 39 -29.50 -13.08 -12.18
CA ALA A 39 -29.73 -12.12 -13.27
C ALA A 39 -31.03 -11.32 -13.06
N LYS A 40 -32.10 -11.98 -12.64
CA LYS A 40 -33.37 -11.31 -12.29
C LYS A 40 -33.20 -10.38 -11.08
N GLY A 41 -32.58 -10.86 -10.02
CA GLY A 41 -32.32 -10.08 -8.82
C GLY A 41 -31.48 -8.81 -9.13
N VAL A 42 -30.40 -8.94 -9.88
CA VAL A 42 -29.57 -7.80 -10.33
C VAL A 42 -30.36 -6.89 -11.28
N GLY A 43 -31.20 -7.42 -12.15
CA GLY A 43 -32.10 -6.66 -13.03
C GLY A 43 -33.02 -5.73 -12.24
N TYR A 44 -33.74 -6.27 -11.26
CA TYR A 44 -34.62 -5.49 -10.38
C TYR A 44 -33.83 -4.51 -9.48
N TYR A 45 -32.67 -4.90 -9.00
CA TYR A 45 -31.80 -4.02 -8.19
C TYR A 45 -31.34 -2.79 -8.97
N THR A 46 -30.92 -2.98 -10.22
CA THR A 46 -30.33 -1.91 -11.04
C THR A 46 -31.36 -1.14 -11.87
N GLY A 47 -32.54 -1.71 -12.11
CA GLY A 47 -33.53 -1.17 -13.04
C GLY A 47 -33.09 -1.23 -14.50
N ARG A 48 -32.27 -2.24 -14.88
CA ARG A 48 -31.72 -2.42 -16.24
C ARG A 48 -32.27 -3.66 -16.93
N ASN A 49 -31.97 -3.80 -18.20
CA ASN A 49 -32.32 -4.99 -19.01
C ASN A 49 -33.85 -5.25 -19.06
N GLY A 50 -34.67 -4.18 -19.09
CA GLY A 50 -36.11 -4.26 -19.16
C GLY A 50 -36.83 -4.45 -17.82
N TYR A 51 -36.09 -4.37 -16.71
CA TYR A 51 -36.67 -4.38 -15.38
C TYR A 51 -36.87 -2.98 -14.84
N GLU A 52 -38.01 -2.71 -14.21
CA GLU A 52 -38.15 -1.55 -13.33
C GLU A 52 -37.46 -1.83 -11.99
N ARG A 53 -36.89 -0.81 -11.39
CA ARG A 53 -36.19 -0.98 -10.10
C ARG A 53 -37.19 -1.34 -9.00
N ASP A 54 -36.96 -2.48 -8.35
CA ASP A 54 -37.75 -3.02 -7.26
C ASP A 54 -36.84 -3.78 -6.31
N PHE A 55 -36.45 -3.14 -5.21
CA PHE A 55 -35.52 -3.72 -4.26
C PHE A 55 -36.10 -4.93 -3.51
N GLN A 56 -37.42 -5.00 -3.29
CA GLN A 56 -38.04 -6.16 -2.65
C GLN A 56 -37.97 -7.39 -3.55
N LYS A 57 -38.32 -7.26 -4.83
CA LYS A 57 -38.15 -8.36 -5.79
C LYS A 57 -36.68 -8.73 -5.97
N ALA A 58 -35.77 -7.74 -5.96
CA ALA A 58 -34.33 -8.02 -6.01
C ALA A 58 -33.91 -8.90 -4.82
N TYR A 59 -34.31 -8.56 -3.61
CA TYR A 59 -34.02 -9.31 -2.41
C TYR A 59 -34.55 -10.75 -2.48
N ASP A 60 -35.80 -10.95 -2.92
CA ASP A 60 -36.42 -12.26 -3.02
C ASP A 60 -35.63 -13.16 -4.00
N TYR A 61 -35.39 -12.68 -5.23
CA TYR A 61 -34.60 -13.44 -6.23
C TYR A 61 -33.16 -13.71 -5.81
N LEU A 62 -32.48 -12.74 -5.16
CA LEU A 62 -31.13 -12.91 -4.67
C LEU A 62 -31.06 -13.90 -3.51
N THR A 63 -32.09 -13.91 -2.64
CA THR A 63 -32.15 -14.89 -1.55
C THR A 63 -32.36 -16.31 -2.09
N GLU A 64 -33.20 -16.50 -3.09
CA GLU A 64 -33.34 -17.79 -3.77
C GLU A 64 -32.05 -18.24 -4.45
N ALA A 65 -31.34 -17.32 -5.13
CA ALA A 65 -30.07 -17.62 -5.77
C ALA A 65 -28.98 -18.00 -4.74
N ALA A 66 -28.89 -17.28 -3.62
CA ALA A 66 -27.97 -17.55 -2.53
C ALA A 66 -28.26 -18.90 -1.83
N ALA A 67 -29.54 -19.29 -1.72
CA ALA A 67 -29.93 -20.61 -1.22
C ALA A 67 -29.43 -21.75 -2.14
N LEU A 68 -29.25 -21.47 -3.44
CA LEU A 68 -28.60 -22.37 -4.39
C LEU A 68 -27.06 -22.22 -4.43
N ASN A 69 -26.46 -21.68 -3.39
CA ASN A 69 -25.01 -21.48 -3.24
C ASN A 69 -24.36 -20.53 -4.26
N ASN A 70 -25.10 -19.59 -4.84
CA ASN A 70 -24.54 -18.58 -5.73
C ASN A 70 -23.80 -17.50 -4.95
N THR A 71 -22.49 -17.44 -5.12
CA THR A 71 -21.59 -16.54 -4.37
C THR A 71 -21.80 -15.06 -4.73
N ASP A 72 -22.15 -14.76 -5.98
CA ASP A 72 -22.43 -13.38 -6.41
C ASP A 72 -23.76 -12.88 -5.81
N ALA A 73 -24.74 -13.77 -5.64
CA ALA A 73 -25.97 -13.44 -4.93
C ALA A 73 -25.73 -13.17 -3.44
N GLU A 74 -24.85 -13.94 -2.80
CA GLU A 74 -24.43 -13.69 -1.42
C GLU A 74 -23.78 -12.30 -1.28
N CYS A 75 -22.88 -11.92 -2.20
CA CYS A 75 -22.30 -10.58 -2.23
C CYS A 75 -23.34 -9.48 -2.48
N ALA A 76 -24.33 -9.75 -3.34
CA ALA A 76 -25.38 -8.78 -3.62
C ALA A 76 -26.31 -8.58 -2.40
N LEU A 77 -26.67 -9.65 -1.67
CA LEU A 77 -27.40 -9.55 -0.41
C LEU A 77 -26.63 -8.79 0.65
N ALA A 78 -25.32 -9.06 0.79
CA ALA A 78 -24.45 -8.31 1.68
C ALA A 78 -24.51 -6.80 1.38
N HIS A 79 -24.41 -6.42 0.10
CA HIS A 79 -24.51 -5.04 -0.34
C HIS A 79 -25.88 -4.42 -0.10
N MET A 80 -26.97 -5.21 -0.17
CA MET A 80 -28.31 -4.73 0.16
C MET A 80 -28.45 -4.38 1.63
N TYR A 81 -27.92 -5.23 2.53
CA TYR A 81 -27.89 -4.96 3.97
C TYR A 81 -26.95 -3.81 4.32
N GLU A 82 -25.79 -3.71 3.66
CA GLU A 82 -24.84 -2.62 3.84
C GLU A 82 -25.45 -1.24 3.56
N ASN A 83 -26.31 -1.15 2.53
CA ASN A 83 -26.88 0.12 2.07
C ASN A 83 -28.35 0.34 2.45
N GLY A 84 -29.01 -0.63 3.06
CA GLY A 84 -30.43 -0.53 3.39
C GLY A 84 -31.34 -0.55 2.15
N ASN A 85 -30.92 -1.22 1.07
CA ASN A 85 -31.68 -1.26 -0.18
C ASN A 85 -32.69 -2.41 -0.17
N GLY A 86 -33.97 -2.11 0.07
CA GLY A 86 -35.05 -3.08 0.16
C GLY A 86 -35.12 -3.88 1.47
N VAL A 87 -34.18 -3.64 2.35
CA VAL A 87 -34.09 -4.17 3.71
C VAL A 87 -33.62 -3.06 4.64
N GLU A 88 -33.83 -3.20 5.94
CA GLU A 88 -33.23 -2.32 6.93
C GLU A 88 -31.70 -2.48 6.90
N GLN A 89 -30.97 -1.36 6.98
CA GLN A 89 -29.51 -1.38 7.01
C GLN A 89 -29.00 -2.16 8.22
N ASP A 90 -28.13 -3.12 7.98
CA ASP A 90 -27.59 -4.00 9.02
C ASP A 90 -26.19 -4.45 8.64
N TYR A 91 -25.17 -3.78 9.18
CA TYR A 91 -23.77 -4.11 8.91
C TYR A 91 -23.37 -5.50 9.42
N SER A 92 -23.97 -5.99 10.50
CA SER A 92 -23.67 -7.34 11.01
C SER A 92 -24.16 -8.41 10.02
N LYS A 93 -25.37 -8.27 9.49
CA LYS A 93 -25.87 -9.17 8.43
C LYS A 93 -25.08 -9.02 7.13
N ALA A 94 -24.69 -7.80 6.76
CA ALA A 94 -23.84 -7.58 5.60
C ALA A 94 -22.50 -8.33 5.75
N PHE A 95 -21.87 -8.21 6.91
CA PHE A 95 -20.64 -8.92 7.23
C PHE A 95 -20.80 -10.46 7.17
N GLU A 96 -21.87 -11.00 7.73
CA GLU A 96 -22.16 -12.44 7.66
C GLU A 96 -22.26 -12.96 6.21
N TRP A 97 -22.97 -12.22 5.35
CA TRP A 97 -23.12 -12.57 3.94
C TRP A 97 -21.81 -12.42 3.17
N TYR A 98 -21.04 -11.35 3.39
CA TYR A 98 -19.70 -11.20 2.80
C TYR A 98 -18.77 -12.31 3.27
N MET A 99 -18.76 -12.65 4.56
CA MET A 99 -17.94 -13.73 5.11
C MET A 99 -18.29 -15.09 4.50
N LYS A 100 -19.57 -15.37 4.28
CA LYS A 100 -20.02 -16.60 3.60
C LYS A 100 -19.47 -16.70 2.17
N ALA A 101 -19.54 -15.60 1.40
CA ALA A 101 -19.00 -15.55 0.06
C ALA A 101 -17.45 -15.59 0.05
N ALA A 102 -16.79 -14.90 0.99
CA ALA A 102 -15.33 -14.84 1.10
C ALA A 102 -14.71 -16.22 1.39
N ARG A 103 -15.37 -17.05 2.21
CA ARG A 103 -14.97 -18.43 2.48
C ARG A 103 -15.06 -19.34 1.25
N LYS A 104 -15.80 -18.93 0.22
CA LYS A 104 -15.89 -19.59 -1.10
C LYS A 104 -14.91 -18.97 -2.10
N ASN A 105 -13.91 -18.22 -1.64
CA ASN A 105 -12.89 -17.56 -2.45
C ASN A 105 -13.42 -16.44 -3.38
N SER A 106 -14.56 -15.82 -3.07
CA SER A 106 -14.95 -14.59 -3.75
C SER A 106 -13.99 -13.45 -3.41
N VAL A 107 -13.20 -13.02 -4.37
CA VAL A 107 -12.21 -11.94 -4.22
C VAL A 107 -12.87 -10.65 -3.75
N ARG A 108 -13.99 -10.30 -4.37
CA ARG A 108 -14.80 -9.14 -3.98
C ARG A 108 -15.25 -9.22 -2.52
N ALA A 109 -15.73 -10.39 -2.09
CA ALA A 109 -16.16 -10.57 -0.71
C ALA A 109 -14.98 -10.57 0.28
N GLN A 110 -13.81 -11.10 -0.11
CA GLN A 110 -12.59 -11.04 0.70
C GLN A 110 -12.15 -9.59 0.94
N SER A 111 -12.18 -8.75 -0.10
CA SER A 111 -11.91 -7.31 0.00
C SER A 111 -12.92 -6.61 0.91
N SER A 112 -14.22 -6.91 0.76
CA SER A 112 -15.27 -6.34 1.62
C SER A 112 -15.11 -6.77 3.08
N VAL A 113 -14.85 -8.06 3.36
CA VAL A 113 -14.59 -8.56 4.74
C VAL A 113 -13.39 -7.85 5.35
N ALA A 114 -12.31 -7.66 4.58
CA ALA A 114 -11.15 -6.91 5.04
C ALA A 114 -11.53 -5.49 5.44
N PHE A 115 -12.28 -4.79 4.62
CA PHE A 115 -12.76 -3.43 4.88
C PHE A 115 -13.66 -3.35 6.12
N PHE A 116 -14.54 -4.34 6.32
CA PHE A 116 -15.41 -4.40 7.49
C PHE A 116 -14.61 -4.58 8.79
N TYR A 117 -13.56 -5.41 8.78
CA TYR A 117 -12.63 -5.52 9.92
C TYR A 117 -11.81 -4.25 10.13
N ASP A 118 -11.41 -3.59 9.04
CA ASP A 118 -10.61 -2.36 9.07
C ASP A 118 -11.39 -1.20 9.72
N GLU A 119 -12.67 -1.05 9.36
CA GLU A 119 -13.55 0.01 9.83
C GLU A 119 -14.37 -0.38 11.09
N GLY A 120 -14.40 -1.67 11.47
CA GLY A 120 -15.24 -2.14 12.57
C GLY A 120 -16.74 -2.11 12.27
N MET A 121 -17.12 -2.33 11.00
CA MET A 121 -18.50 -2.28 10.55
C MET A 121 -19.21 -3.61 10.81
N GLY A 122 -20.17 -3.63 11.76
CA GLY A 122 -20.93 -4.83 12.10
C GLY A 122 -20.10 -5.97 12.71
N VAL A 123 -18.82 -5.76 12.97
CA VAL A 123 -17.86 -6.65 13.60
C VAL A 123 -16.89 -5.82 14.43
N GLU A 124 -16.28 -6.40 15.44
CA GLU A 124 -15.21 -5.73 16.19
C GLU A 124 -14.03 -5.42 15.28
N GLN A 125 -13.54 -4.17 15.35
CA GLN A 125 -12.41 -3.72 14.54
C GLN A 125 -11.17 -4.56 14.80
N SER A 126 -10.53 -5.02 13.73
CA SER A 126 -9.30 -5.82 13.83
C SER A 126 -8.41 -5.62 12.61
N PHE A 127 -7.42 -4.74 12.72
CA PHE A 127 -6.44 -4.52 11.66
C PHE A 127 -5.66 -5.79 11.30
N VAL A 128 -5.44 -6.69 12.25
CA VAL A 128 -4.78 -7.98 11.99
C VAL A 128 -5.63 -8.87 11.08
N GLU A 129 -6.94 -8.97 11.36
CA GLU A 129 -7.85 -9.73 10.49
C GLU A 129 -8.06 -9.03 9.14
N ALA A 130 -8.15 -7.70 9.13
CA ALA A 130 -8.21 -6.90 7.89
C ALA A 130 -7.01 -7.21 6.99
N ALA A 131 -5.79 -7.16 7.52
CA ALA A 131 -4.58 -7.48 6.75
C ALA A 131 -4.59 -8.90 6.17
N LYS A 132 -5.05 -9.89 6.92
CA LYS A 132 -5.17 -11.28 6.43
C LYS A 132 -6.15 -11.42 5.27
N TRP A 133 -7.28 -10.72 5.33
CA TRP A 133 -8.28 -10.78 4.26
C TRP A 133 -7.87 -9.94 3.05
N TYR A 134 -7.26 -8.74 3.26
CA TYR A 134 -6.64 -7.98 2.18
C TYR A 134 -5.55 -8.79 1.48
N GLN A 135 -4.73 -9.55 2.22
CA GLN A 135 -3.70 -10.42 1.64
C GLN A 135 -4.32 -11.44 0.68
N LYS A 136 -5.40 -12.12 1.08
CA LYS A 136 -6.08 -13.10 0.23
C LYS A 136 -6.64 -12.48 -1.06
N ALA A 137 -7.26 -11.31 -0.97
CA ALA A 137 -7.77 -10.61 -2.13
C ALA A 137 -6.64 -10.08 -3.03
N ALA A 138 -5.57 -9.56 -2.43
CA ALA A 138 -4.39 -9.04 -3.14
C ALA A 138 -3.65 -10.12 -3.94
N GLU A 139 -3.57 -11.35 -3.41
CA GLU A 139 -3.02 -12.52 -4.11
C GLU A 139 -3.82 -12.89 -5.37
N ASN A 140 -5.10 -12.53 -5.40
CA ASN A 140 -5.99 -12.67 -6.56
C ASN A 140 -6.07 -11.39 -7.41
N ASN A 141 -5.04 -10.54 -7.35
CA ASN A 141 -4.88 -9.31 -8.14
C ASN A 141 -5.96 -8.24 -7.90
N ASP A 142 -6.60 -8.20 -6.72
CA ASP A 142 -7.46 -7.09 -6.35
C ASP A 142 -6.63 -5.83 -6.04
N GLY A 143 -6.67 -4.86 -6.96
CA GLY A 143 -5.85 -3.65 -6.86
C GLY A 143 -6.13 -2.81 -5.62
N ALA A 144 -7.39 -2.72 -5.20
CA ALA A 144 -7.78 -1.99 -4.00
C ALA A 144 -7.21 -2.66 -2.73
N SER A 145 -7.31 -3.99 -2.64
CA SER A 145 -6.72 -4.74 -1.52
C SER A 145 -5.19 -4.67 -1.51
N GLN A 146 -4.55 -4.68 -2.69
CA GLN A 146 -3.09 -4.47 -2.80
C GLN A 146 -2.70 -3.08 -2.26
N TYR A 147 -3.47 -2.05 -2.58
CA TYR A 147 -3.24 -0.70 -2.09
C TYR A 147 -3.40 -0.61 -0.57
N ASN A 148 -4.51 -1.10 -0.02
CA ASN A 148 -4.80 -1.05 1.41
C ASN A 148 -3.76 -1.84 2.22
N LEU A 149 -3.40 -3.04 1.76
CA LEU A 149 -2.37 -3.85 2.40
C LEU A 149 -0.99 -3.19 2.32
N ALA A 150 -0.67 -2.52 1.21
CA ALA A 150 0.56 -1.75 1.09
C ALA A 150 0.63 -0.62 2.10
N ASP A 151 -0.47 0.11 2.30
CA ASP A 151 -0.56 1.15 3.31
C ASP A 151 -0.41 0.60 4.73
N MET A 152 -1.01 -0.56 5.02
CA MET A 152 -0.84 -1.25 6.30
C MET A 152 0.64 -1.60 6.57
N TYR A 153 1.38 -2.16 5.59
CA TYR A 153 2.82 -2.42 5.73
C TYR A 153 3.65 -1.13 5.85
N ALA A 154 3.28 -0.08 5.15
CA ALA A 154 3.98 1.21 5.19
C ALA A 154 3.85 1.93 6.53
N ASN A 155 2.77 1.64 7.29
CA ASN A 155 2.43 2.34 8.53
C ASN A 155 2.46 1.43 9.77
N GLY A 156 2.64 0.11 9.62
CA GLY A 156 2.61 -0.84 10.73
C GLY A 156 1.21 -1.06 11.30
N ILE A 157 0.17 -0.98 10.47
CA ILE A 157 -1.23 -1.14 10.90
C ILE A 157 -1.61 -2.62 10.81
N GLY A 158 -1.77 -3.30 11.94
CA GLY A 158 -2.11 -4.72 12.01
C GLY A 158 -1.02 -5.69 11.52
N VAL A 159 0.10 -5.16 11.01
CA VAL A 159 1.30 -5.88 10.54
C VAL A 159 2.55 -5.11 10.96
N GLU A 160 3.70 -5.77 10.98
CA GLU A 160 4.99 -5.07 11.15
C GLU A 160 5.30 -4.19 9.93
N ILE A 161 6.00 -3.07 10.18
CA ILE A 161 6.44 -2.17 9.09
C ILE A 161 7.37 -2.94 8.14
N ASP A 162 7.03 -2.95 6.85
CA ASP A 162 7.84 -3.53 5.79
C ASP A 162 7.73 -2.65 4.53
N TYR A 163 8.69 -1.73 4.39
CA TYR A 163 8.72 -0.80 3.25
C TYR A 163 8.92 -1.48 1.90
N ASP A 164 9.66 -2.60 1.84
CA ASP A 164 9.90 -3.31 0.57
C ASP A 164 8.63 -3.99 0.09
N LYS A 165 7.91 -4.63 1.01
CA LYS A 165 6.62 -5.26 0.74
C LYS A 165 5.55 -4.23 0.38
N ALA A 166 5.54 -3.08 1.08
CA ALA A 166 4.66 -1.96 0.74
C ALA A 166 4.91 -1.46 -0.69
N LEU A 167 6.18 -1.26 -1.09
CA LEU A 167 6.54 -0.84 -2.44
C LEU A 167 6.14 -1.86 -3.50
N GLU A 168 6.33 -3.16 -3.24
CA GLU A 168 5.90 -4.23 -4.15
C GLU A 168 4.39 -4.18 -4.37
N LEU A 169 3.61 -4.12 -3.29
CA LEU A 169 2.15 -4.09 -3.34
C LEU A 169 1.61 -2.82 -4.00
N PHE A 170 2.17 -1.64 -3.70
CA PHE A 170 1.78 -0.40 -4.39
C PHE A 170 2.07 -0.47 -5.90
N ARG A 171 3.19 -1.06 -6.33
CA ARG A 171 3.47 -1.25 -7.76
C ARG A 171 2.45 -2.18 -8.42
N LYS A 172 2.06 -3.27 -7.75
CA LYS A 172 0.99 -4.17 -8.22
C LYS A 172 -0.36 -3.43 -8.30
N ALA A 173 -0.73 -2.68 -7.27
CA ALA A 173 -1.94 -1.87 -7.26
C ALA A 173 -1.96 -0.86 -8.43
N LEU A 174 -0.83 -0.18 -8.69
CA LEU A 174 -0.69 0.75 -9.81
C LEU A 174 -0.87 0.04 -11.16
N SER A 175 -0.28 -1.15 -11.34
CA SER A 175 -0.45 -1.96 -12.56
C SER A 175 -1.89 -2.46 -12.74
N ASN A 176 -2.63 -2.61 -11.64
CA ASN A 176 -4.06 -2.95 -11.63
C ASN A 176 -4.99 -1.71 -11.69
N GLY A 177 -4.44 -0.54 -12.01
CA GLY A 177 -5.20 0.67 -12.30
C GLY A 177 -5.46 1.59 -11.11
N VAL A 178 -4.93 1.31 -9.92
CA VAL A 178 -5.03 2.18 -8.72
C VAL A 178 -4.00 3.30 -8.82
N LYS A 179 -4.37 4.43 -9.39
CA LYS A 179 -3.46 5.56 -9.67
C LYS A 179 -2.86 6.18 -8.41
N GLU A 180 -3.61 6.17 -7.32
CA GLU A 180 -3.23 6.68 -6.00
C GLU A 180 -1.99 5.97 -5.44
N ALA A 181 -1.72 4.74 -5.88
CA ALA A 181 -0.55 3.98 -5.49
C ALA A 181 0.79 4.65 -5.87
N SER A 182 0.79 5.55 -6.88
CA SER A 182 1.98 6.34 -7.21
C SER A 182 2.42 7.25 -6.06
N ASN A 183 1.46 7.86 -5.36
CA ASN A 183 1.73 8.69 -4.19
C ASN A 183 2.20 7.82 -3.00
N GLY A 184 1.61 6.62 -2.84
CA GLY A 184 2.05 5.63 -1.86
C GLY A 184 3.52 5.24 -2.05
N ILE A 185 3.94 4.97 -3.29
CA ILE A 185 5.34 4.66 -3.64
C ILE A 185 6.28 5.81 -3.25
N ALA A 186 5.94 7.06 -3.60
CA ALA A 186 6.75 8.23 -3.27
C ALA A 186 6.89 8.40 -1.75
N ASN A 187 5.79 8.27 -1.01
CA ASN A 187 5.76 8.37 0.45
C ASN A 187 6.63 7.27 1.11
N VAL A 188 6.49 6.01 0.69
CA VAL A 188 7.26 4.90 1.25
C VAL A 188 8.76 5.05 0.95
N ASN A 189 9.15 5.50 -0.25
CA ASN A 189 10.54 5.76 -0.57
C ASN A 189 11.14 6.81 0.36
N THR A 190 10.41 7.88 0.67
CA THR A 190 10.82 8.91 1.63
C THR A 190 10.94 8.34 3.05
N LYS A 191 9.97 7.57 3.52
CA LYS A 191 10.02 6.89 4.83
C LYS A 191 11.20 5.94 4.93
N LYS A 192 11.43 5.12 3.90
CA LYS A 192 12.55 4.18 3.84
C LYS A 192 13.90 4.88 3.85
N ALA A 193 14.07 5.97 3.10
CA ALA A 193 15.27 6.78 3.12
C ALA A 193 15.55 7.36 4.52
N ASN A 194 14.51 7.81 5.21
CA ASN A 194 14.63 8.38 6.56
C ASN A 194 14.85 7.31 7.66
N SER A 195 14.34 6.09 7.49
CA SER A 195 14.48 5.00 8.47
C SER A 195 15.92 4.48 8.64
N SER A 196 16.80 4.75 7.67
CA SER A 196 18.23 4.39 7.69
C SER A 196 19.14 5.54 8.10
N VAL A 197 18.60 6.65 8.61
CA VAL A 197 19.38 7.85 8.93
C VAL A 197 20.12 7.67 10.26
N PRO A 198 21.42 8.05 10.32
CA PRO A 198 22.20 8.02 11.57
C PRO A 198 21.54 8.89 12.64
N VAL A 199 21.74 8.51 13.89
CA VAL A 199 21.36 9.33 15.03
C VAL A 199 22.51 10.24 15.47
N ASP A 200 22.19 11.37 16.11
CA ASP A 200 23.16 12.23 16.76
C ASP A 200 23.62 11.66 18.13
N GLU A 201 24.46 12.38 18.84
CA GLU A 201 24.97 12.00 20.17
C GLU A 201 23.88 11.85 21.24
N ASN A 202 22.67 12.36 21.01
CA ASN A 202 21.51 12.27 21.90
C ASN A 202 20.56 11.14 21.47
N GLY A 203 20.89 10.37 20.42
CA GLY A 203 20.02 9.34 19.86
C GLY A 203 18.89 9.88 18.96
N GLU A 204 18.94 11.18 18.61
CA GLU A 204 17.93 11.78 17.73
C GLU A 204 18.26 11.54 16.26
N PRO A 205 17.27 11.19 15.43
CA PRO A 205 17.50 10.91 14.03
C PRO A 205 17.99 12.13 13.24
N ILE A 206 18.99 11.91 12.37
CA ILE A 206 19.49 12.91 11.42
C ILE A 206 18.95 12.58 10.04
N TYR A 207 18.06 13.37 9.51
CA TYR A 207 17.42 13.16 8.22
C TYR A 207 18.28 13.64 7.06
N ILE A 208 18.19 12.97 5.90
CA ILE A 208 18.86 13.38 4.65
C ILE A 208 17.93 14.27 3.82
N THR A 209 16.61 14.09 3.99
CA THR A 209 15.56 14.86 3.33
C THR A 209 14.57 15.38 4.36
N SER A 210 13.92 16.50 4.04
CA SER A 210 12.86 17.09 4.86
C SER A 210 11.77 17.63 3.94
N SER A 211 10.55 17.81 4.46
CA SER A 211 9.42 18.37 3.68
C SER A 211 9.72 19.82 3.29
N GLU A 212 10.30 20.58 4.23
CA GLU A 212 10.83 21.91 3.99
C GLU A 212 12.32 21.89 4.33
N PRO A 213 13.20 22.28 3.38
CA PRO A 213 14.65 22.26 3.62
C PRO A 213 15.04 23.34 4.62
N PRO A 214 16.17 23.13 5.35
CA PRO A 214 16.75 24.16 6.19
C PRO A 214 17.07 25.42 5.40
N GLN A 215 16.94 26.58 6.03
CA GLN A 215 17.19 27.87 5.40
C GLN A 215 18.12 28.75 6.26
N PHE A 216 19.03 29.45 5.59
CA PHE A 216 19.81 30.52 6.22
C PHE A 216 18.89 31.70 6.52
N PRO A 217 19.08 32.44 7.65
CA PRO A 217 18.29 33.63 7.94
C PRO A 217 18.36 34.65 6.81
N GLY A 218 17.19 34.99 6.24
CA GLY A 218 17.10 35.85 5.07
C GLY A 218 17.33 35.15 3.72
N GLY A 219 17.37 33.80 3.71
CA GLY A 219 17.41 32.98 2.50
C GLY A 219 18.77 32.92 1.79
N ASN A 220 18.77 32.37 0.58
CA ASN A 220 19.99 32.11 -0.19
C ASN A 220 20.81 33.36 -0.50
N GLU A 221 20.16 34.49 -0.81
CA GLU A 221 20.88 35.72 -1.08
C GLU A 221 21.62 36.25 0.16
N ALA A 222 20.99 36.17 1.32
CA ALA A 222 21.64 36.56 2.58
C ALA A 222 22.82 35.63 2.89
N PHE A 223 22.68 34.34 2.62
CA PHE A 223 23.77 33.38 2.77
C PHE A 223 24.96 33.69 1.84
N LEU A 224 24.71 33.99 0.57
CA LEU A 224 25.78 34.37 -0.37
C LEU A 224 26.48 35.66 0.07
N ARG A 225 25.75 36.68 0.56
CA ARG A 225 26.37 37.89 1.14
C ARG A 225 27.22 37.56 2.37
N TYR A 226 26.71 36.70 3.25
CA TYR A 226 27.45 36.24 4.43
C TYR A 226 28.78 35.56 4.03
N LEU A 227 28.74 34.61 3.11
CA LEU A 227 29.96 33.93 2.61
C LEU A 227 30.97 34.94 2.04
N ASN A 228 30.51 35.83 1.14
CA ASN A 228 31.37 36.80 0.49
C ASN A 228 32.03 37.80 1.46
N SER A 229 31.37 38.13 2.57
CA SER A 229 31.90 39.02 3.58
C SER A 229 32.73 38.32 4.64
N SER A 230 32.54 37.03 4.86
CA SER A 230 33.16 36.27 5.96
C SER A 230 34.37 35.45 5.55
N ILE A 231 34.47 35.09 4.25
CA ILE A 231 35.60 34.34 3.71
C ILE A 231 36.86 35.23 3.67
N VAL A 232 37.92 34.78 4.34
CA VAL A 232 39.25 35.33 4.24
C VAL A 232 40.12 34.38 3.42
N TYR A 233 40.55 34.80 2.22
CA TYR A 233 41.36 33.92 1.37
C TYR A 233 42.71 33.65 2.01
N PRO A 234 43.08 32.38 2.33
CA PRO A 234 44.35 32.07 3.00
C PRO A 234 45.55 32.51 2.17
N VAL A 235 46.53 33.15 2.81
CA VAL A 235 47.71 33.70 2.13
C VAL A 235 48.48 32.61 1.39
N SER A 236 48.71 31.45 2.03
CA SER A 236 49.40 30.31 1.45
C SER A 236 48.72 29.75 0.19
N ALA A 237 47.37 29.66 0.19
CA ALA A 237 46.60 29.22 -0.97
C ALA A 237 46.63 30.27 -2.11
N ARG A 238 46.65 31.56 -1.75
CA ARG A 238 46.75 32.67 -2.70
C ARG A 238 48.11 32.67 -3.41
N GLU A 239 49.19 32.50 -2.68
CA GLU A 239 50.56 32.42 -3.22
C GLU A 239 50.70 31.22 -4.17
N ARG A 240 50.11 30.09 -3.83
CA ARG A 240 50.09 28.88 -4.66
C ARG A 240 49.05 28.93 -5.79
N LYS A 241 48.26 30.00 -5.89
CA LYS A 241 47.16 30.21 -6.88
C LYS A 241 46.15 29.09 -6.91
N ILE A 242 45.82 28.56 -5.73
CA ILE A 242 44.84 27.46 -5.63
C ILE A 242 43.44 28.01 -5.59
N GLU A 243 42.61 27.61 -6.52
CA GLU A 243 41.17 27.90 -6.58
C GLU A 243 40.38 26.61 -6.54
N GLY A 244 39.09 26.67 -6.13
CA GLY A 244 38.23 25.50 -6.16
C GLY A 244 36.98 25.63 -5.35
N ARG A 245 36.23 24.54 -5.32
CA ARG A 245 34.99 24.41 -4.60
C ARG A 245 35.15 23.38 -3.50
N VAL A 246 35.20 23.84 -2.26
CA VAL A 246 35.15 22.98 -1.04
C VAL A 246 33.68 22.68 -0.75
N VAL A 247 33.31 21.41 -0.56
CA VAL A 247 31.95 21.04 -0.10
C VAL A 247 32.01 20.71 1.38
N VAL A 248 31.32 21.51 2.17
CA VAL A 248 31.18 21.32 3.63
C VAL A 248 29.83 20.68 3.92
N THR A 249 29.85 19.63 4.72
CA THR A 249 28.64 18.94 5.21
C THR A 249 28.54 19.11 6.71
N PHE A 250 27.32 19.33 7.20
CA PHE A 250 27.02 19.52 8.62
C PHE A 250 25.56 19.14 8.91
N VAL A 251 25.23 19.06 10.19
CA VAL A 251 23.87 18.84 10.65
C VAL A 251 23.29 20.16 11.17
N ILE A 252 22.17 20.60 10.63
CA ILE A 252 21.34 21.66 11.18
C ILE A 252 20.35 20.99 12.12
N ARG A 253 20.47 21.31 13.41
CA ARG A 253 19.62 20.77 14.46
C ARG A 253 18.24 21.40 14.44
N LYS A 254 17.28 20.75 15.10
CA LYS A 254 15.92 21.23 15.27
C LYS A 254 15.80 22.58 15.98
N ASP A 255 16.83 23.01 16.72
CA ASP A 255 16.98 24.33 17.36
C ASP A 255 17.70 25.36 16.47
N GLY A 256 18.08 24.99 15.24
CA GLY A 256 18.78 25.83 14.28
C GLY A 256 20.30 25.91 14.49
N THR A 257 20.86 25.20 15.46
CA THR A 257 22.33 25.14 15.68
C THR A 257 22.99 24.18 14.70
N ILE A 258 24.30 24.36 14.48
CA ILE A 258 25.12 23.49 13.62
C ILE A 258 25.90 22.51 14.48
N SER A 259 25.94 21.25 14.03
CA SER A 259 26.78 20.19 14.60
C SER A 259 27.35 19.30 13.51
N ASN A 260 28.26 18.38 13.88
CA ASN A 260 28.84 17.38 12.99
C ASN A 260 29.34 17.99 11.66
N LEU A 261 30.23 18.97 11.75
CA LEU A 261 30.77 19.71 10.61
C LEU A 261 32.03 19.01 10.05
N TRP A 262 32.05 18.72 8.75
CA TRP A 262 33.22 18.14 8.08
C TRP A 262 33.31 18.53 6.61
N VAL A 263 34.50 18.39 6.02
CA VAL A 263 34.70 18.59 4.58
C VAL A 263 34.35 17.30 3.84
N ALA A 264 33.31 17.33 3.03
CA ALA A 264 32.86 16.20 2.20
C ALA A 264 33.67 16.12 0.88
N ARG A 265 34.13 17.28 0.37
CA ARG A 265 34.98 17.38 -0.81
C ARG A 265 36.05 18.43 -0.56
N SER A 266 37.27 17.98 -0.44
CA SER A 266 38.48 18.81 -0.23
C SER A 266 39.01 19.40 -1.52
N VAL A 267 39.64 20.53 -1.43
CA VAL A 267 40.45 21.15 -2.48
C VAL A 267 41.89 21.35 -2.01
N ASP A 268 42.06 21.97 -0.87
CA ASP A 268 43.34 22.29 -0.27
C ASP A 268 43.17 22.46 1.25
N PRO A 269 44.08 22.00 2.10
CA PRO A 269 43.92 22.06 3.56
C PRO A 269 43.66 23.44 4.12
N ASP A 270 44.22 24.49 3.53
CA ASP A 270 44.04 25.87 3.99
C ASP A 270 42.63 26.37 3.59
N LEU A 271 42.18 26.06 2.36
CA LEU A 271 40.82 26.39 1.90
C LEU A 271 39.74 25.60 2.66
N ASP A 272 40.04 24.34 2.98
CA ASP A 272 39.16 23.48 3.76
C ASP A 272 38.94 24.03 5.18
N SER A 273 40.06 24.41 5.83
CA SER A 273 40.04 25.01 7.16
C SER A 273 39.22 26.33 7.20
N GLU A 274 39.40 27.17 6.20
CA GLU A 274 38.67 28.42 6.08
C GLU A 274 37.17 28.19 5.82
N ALA A 275 36.85 27.21 4.96
CA ALA A 275 35.45 26.85 4.71
C ALA A 275 34.72 26.34 5.99
N LEU A 276 35.41 25.47 6.77
CA LEU A 276 34.91 25.01 8.06
C LEU A 276 34.73 26.18 9.03
N ARG A 277 35.73 27.09 9.13
CA ARG A 277 35.66 28.28 10.01
C ARG A 277 34.44 29.15 9.70
N VAL A 278 34.23 29.46 8.43
CA VAL A 278 33.11 30.33 8.01
C VAL A 278 31.77 29.68 8.28
N ILE A 279 31.58 28.38 7.95
CA ILE A 279 30.30 27.71 8.18
C ILE A 279 30.04 27.55 9.68
N SER A 280 31.06 27.20 10.50
CA SER A 280 30.86 27.06 11.94
C SER A 280 30.49 28.36 12.64
N ALA A 281 30.92 29.50 12.10
CA ALA A 281 30.63 30.85 12.63
C ALA A 281 29.30 31.43 12.07
N SER A 282 28.57 30.67 11.26
CA SER A 282 27.33 31.18 10.69
C SER A 282 26.25 31.38 11.77
N PRO A 283 25.35 32.37 11.60
CA PRO A 283 24.22 32.54 12.52
C PRO A 283 23.30 31.31 12.51
N GLY A 284 22.45 31.18 13.53
CA GLY A 284 21.50 30.10 13.64
C GLY A 284 20.60 29.96 12.40
N TRP A 285 20.41 28.75 11.94
CA TRP A 285 19.62 28.42 10.77
C TRP A 285 18.16 28.19 11.11
N MET A 286 17.26 28.40 10.16
CA MET A 286 15.91 27.87 10.26
C MET A 286 15.99 26.36 9.98
N PRO A 287 15.54 25.51 10.92
CA PRO A 287 15.65 24.05 10.75
C PRO A 287 14.73 23.55 9.64
N GLY A 288 15.08 22.42 9.04
CA GLY A 288 14.15 21.72 8.14
C GLY A 288 13.00 21.10 8.91
N THR A 289 11.86 20.89 8.24
CA THR A 289 10.69 20.32 8.86
C THR A 289 10.22 19.04 8.17
N ILE A 290 9.61 18.13 8.95
CA ILE A 290 8.83 17.00 8.45
C ILE A 290 7.44 17.10 9.07
N ASN A 291 6.40 17.18 8.24
CA ASN A 291 5.02 17.42 8.70
C ASN A 291 4.88 18.64 9.64
N GLY A 292 5.62 19.70 9.33
CA GLY A 292 5.62 20.94 10.12
C GLY A 292 6.39 20.88 11.45
N GLN A 293 7.02 19.74 11.78
CA GLN A 293 7.84 19.60 12.99
C GLN A 293 9.32 19.77 12.66
N PRO A 294 10.06 20.61 13.42
CA PRO A 294 11.50 20.77 13.25
C PRO A 294 12.26 19.47 13.49
N VAL A 295 13.19 19.16 12.60
CA VAL A 295 14.02 17.94 12.66
C VAL A 295 15.49 18.25 12.40
N ASN A 296 16.39 17.35 12.85
CA ASN A 296 17.81 17.44 12.53
C ASN A 296 18.02 17.04 11.07
N VAL A 297 18.63 17.89 10.25
CA VAL A 297 18.85 17.64 8.81
C VAL A 297 20.32 17.74 8.45
N ARG A 298 20.84 16.71 7.77
CA ARG A 298 22.17 16.77 7.15
C ARG A 298 22.10 17.66 5.91
N TYR A 299 22.96 18.65 5.87
CA TYR A 299 22.99 19.64 4.80
C TYR A 299 24.40 19.79 4.24
N SER A 300 24.52 20.01 2.93
CA SER A 300 25.81 20.16 2.26
C SER A 300 25.84 21.44 1.45
N ILE A 301 26.91 22.23 1.59
CA ILE A 301 27.04 23.51 0.95
C ILE A 301 28.37 23.61 0.20
N PRO A 302 28.37 24.06 -1.06
CA PRO A 302 29.59 24.42 -1.75
C PRO A 302 30.09 25.81 -1.34
N VAL A 303 31.35 25.91 -0.90
CA VAL A 303 32.09 27.15 -0.66
C VAL A 303 33.06 27.34 -1.79
N ASN A 304 32.87 28.39 -2.58
CA ASN A 304 33.72 28.65 -3.76
C ASN A 304 34.84 29.63 -3.44
N PHE A 305 36.08 29.25 -3.72
CA PHE A 305 37.27 30.09 -3.61
C PHE A 305 37.73 30.48 -5.00
N ARG A 306 37.76 31.78 -5.29
CA ARG A 306 38.26 32.34 -6.54
C ARG A 306 39.18 33.52 -6.26
N LEU A 307 40.28 33.57 -6.97
CA LEU A 307 41.20 34.70 -6.95
C LEU A 307 40.55 35.86 -7.75
N LYS A 308 40.62 37.06 -7.20
CA LYS A 308 40.18 38.28 -7.87
C LYS A 308 41.31 38.90 -8.66
#